data_55ac35aa9256e8ee53f8dceb93c0657a
#
_entry.id   55ac35aa9256e8ee53f8dceb93c0657a
#
_cell.length_a   1.000
_cell.length_b   1.000
_cell.length_c   1.000
_cell.angle_alpha   90.00
_cell.angle_beta   90.00
_cell.angle_gamma   90.00
#
_symmetry.space_group_name_H-M   'P 1'
#
loop_
_entity.id
_entity.type
_entity.pdbx_description
1 polymer ?
#
loop_
_entity_poly.entity_id
_entity_poly.type
_entity_poly.pdbx_seq_one_letter_code
_entity_poly.pdbx_strand_id
1 'polypeptide(L)'
;MKNQRTQKSLLGRWYQLNNLRYLKLIKRIKKNEGFSSTPYKDQLGFLTIGYGHLILSQEKYLKETKQTKAKLEKLFIQDFKNAVKDYKKYLKKNTSNKKEEELLIEMVFRMGIIKVLKFKKLLGNMKKNNKHLVCFEMMKSLWYNQTPKRVKELIKVFLKNE
;
A
#
# COMPACT_ATOMS: atom_id res chain seq x y z
N MET A 1 -21.61 20.36 16.01
CA MET A 1 -21.41 19.06 16.70
C MET A 1 -21.97 17.81 15.96
N LYS A 2 -22.85 17.93 14.97
CA LYS A 2 -23.37 16.76 14.19
C LYS A 2 -22.38 16.13 13.22
N ASN A 3 -21.34 16.85 12.77
CA ASN A 3 -20.43 16.40 11.72
C ASN A 3 -19.37 15.36 12.17
N GLN A 4 -18.97 15.34 13.44
CA GLN A 4 -17.92 14.41 13.92
C GLN A 4 -18.46 13.00 14.21
N ARG A 5 -19.72 12.86 14.63
CA ARG A 5 -20.36 11.54 14.83
C ARG A 5 -20.61 10.82 13.51
N THR A 6 -21.04 11.55 12.49
CA THR A 6 -21.30 11.01 11.13
C THR A 6 -20.00 10.56 10.45
N GLN A 7 -18.90 11.30 10.59
CA GLN A 7 -17.59 10.90 10.06
C GLN A 7 -17.03 9.66 10.78
N LYS A 8 -17.18 9.54 12.11
CA LYS A 8 -16.77 8.33 12.85
C LYS A 8 -17.56 7.08 12.43
N SER A 9 -18.85 7.19 12.15
CA SER A 9 -19.69 6.07 11.71
C SER A 9 -19.37 5.64 10.27
N LEU A 10 -19.11 6.58 9.36
CA LEU A 10 -18.71 6.34 7.98
C LEU A 10 -17.29 5.72 7.90
N LEU A 11 -16.38 6.15 8.77
CA LEU A 11 -15.04 5.57 8.91
C LEU A 11 -15.11 4.12 9.43
N GLY A 12 -15.94 3.84 10.43
CA GLY A 12 -16.17 2.49 10.95
C GLY A 12 -16.78 1.55 9.91
N ARG A 13 -17.78 2.04 9.16
CA ARG A 13 -18.43 1.27 8.10
C ARG A 13 -17.52 0.97 6.91
N TRP A 14 -16.70 1.95 6.51
CA TRP A 14 -15.68 1.74 5.49
C TRP A 14 -14.66 0.70 5.93
N TYR A 15 -14.23 0.77 7.20
CA TYR A 15 -13.30 -0.16 7.82
C TYR A 15 -13.84 -1.60 7.79
N GLN A 16 -15.10 -1.80 8.16
CA GLN A 16 -15.73 -3.13 8.16
C GLN A 16 -15.85 -3.71 6.74
N LEU A 17 -16.36 -2.93 5.78
CA LEU A 17 -16.60 -3.41 4.41
C LEU A 17 -15.30 -3.64 3.62
N ASN A 18 -14.31 -2.75 3.73
CA ASN A 18 -13.07 -2.89 2.98
C ASN A 18 -12.04 -3.77 3.69
N ASN A 19 -12.10 -3.93 5.01
CA ASN A 19 -11.29 -4.92 5.71
C ASN A 19 -11.62 -6.35 5.27
N LEU A 20 -12.90 -6.68 5.10
CA LEU A 20 -13.30 -7.97 4.57
C LEU A 20 -12.80 -8.16 3.11
N ARG A 21 -12.95 -7.14 2.26
CA ARG A 21 -12.52 -7.18 0.87
C ARG A 21 -11.01 -7.35 0.72
N TYR A 22 -10.20 -6.62 1.50
CA TYR A 22 -8.74 -6.57 1.39
C TYR A 22 -8.00 -7.21 2.57
N LEU A 23 -8.67 -8.08 3.35
CA LEU A 23 -8.08 -8.64 4.57
C LEU A 23 -6.74 -9.35 4.32
N LYS A 24 -6.66 -10.16 3.26
CA LYS A 24 -5.42 -10.87 2.87
C LYS A 24 -4.31 -9.88 2.47
N LEU A 25 -4.68 -8.86 1.69
CA LEU A 25 -3.76 -7.80 1.27
C LEU A 25 -3.22 -6.99 2.46
N ILE A 26 -4.11 -6.55 3.36
CA ILE A 26 -3.75 -5.79 4.57
C ILE A 26 -2.79 -6.61 5.46
N LYS A 27 -3.09 -7.90 5.70
CA LYS A 27 -2.21 -8.78 6.48
C LYS A 27 -0.85 -8.94 5.82
N ARG A 28 -0.79 -9.09 4.49
CA ARG A 28 0.46 -9.20 3.73
C ARG A 28 1.29 -7.93 3.82
N ILE A 29 0.69 -6.77 3.61
CA ILE A 29 1.37 -5.47 3.73
C ILE A 29 1.96 -5.31 5.13
N LYS A 30 1.16 -5.49 6.19
CA LYS A 30 1.63 -5.37 7.58
C LYS A 30 2.80 -6.31 7.89
N LYS A 31 2.72 -7.58 7.45
CA LYS A 31 3.80 -8.54 7.61
C LYS A 31 5.09 -8.09 6.94
N ASN A 32 4.98 -7.55 5.74
CA ASN A 32 6.13 -7.16 4.94
C ASN A 32 6.75 -5.82 5.36
N GLU A 33 5.96 -4.87 5.87
CA GLU A 33 6.48 -3.59 6.36
C GLU A 33 7.11 -3.69 7.74
N GLY A 34 6.70 -4.66 8.56
CA GLY A 34 7.07 -4.73 9.97
C GLY A 34 6.32 -3.68 10.79
N PHE A 35 6.74 -3.51 12.05
CA PHE A 35 6.10 -2.57 12.97
C PHE A 35 7.12 -1.91 13.88
N SER A 36 7.06 -0.59 14.00
CA SER A 36 7.81 0.16 15.01
C SER A 36 6.91 1.16 15.74
N SER A 37 6.91 1.13 17.07
CA SER A 37 6.17 2.10 17.89
C SER A 37 6.93 3.42 18.07
N THR A 38 8.20 3.45 17.67
CA THR A 38 9.08 4.62 17.73
C THR A 38 9.55 5.01 16.33
N PRO A 39 9.81 6.29 16.07
CA PRO A 39 10.36 6.73 14.80
C PRO A 39 11.72 6.07 14.49
N TYR A 40 11.95 5.74 13.25
CA TYR A 40 13.23 5.24 12.75
C TYR A 40 13.51 5.80 11.35
N LYS A 41 14.77 5.78 10.94
CA LYS A 41 15.15 6.12 9.57
C LYS A 41 15.06 4.86 8.70
N ASP A 42 14.35 4.96 7.58
CA ASP A 42 14.32 3.90 6.58
C ASP A 42 15.66 3.80 5.81
N GLN A 43 15.74 2.88 4.86
CA GLN A 43 16.96 2.66 4.05
C GLN A 43 17.38 3.89 3.22
N LEU A 44 16.46 4.82 2.97
CA LEU A 44 16.68 6.06 2.24
C LEU A 44 16.91 7.26 3.17
N GLY A 45 16.92 7.03 4.50
CA GLY A 45 17.13 8.06 5.51
C GLY A 45 15.87 8.83 5.90
N PHE A 46 14.70 8.47 5.39
CA PHE A 46 13.43 9.12 5.74
C PHE A 46 12.92 8.65 7.09
N LEU A 47 12.42 9.60 7.88
CA LEU A 47 11.85 9.31 9.19
C LEU A 47 10.50 8.62 9.05
N THR A 48 10.37 7.43 9.62
CA THR A 48 9.25 6.50 9.41
C THR A 48 8.77 5.96 10.75
N ILE A 49 7.49 5.59 10.86
CA ILE A 49 6.90 5.00 12.08
C ILE A 49 5.78 4.00 11.72
N GLY A 50 5.40 3.16 12.67
CA GLY A 50 4.29 2.22 12.53
C GLY A 50 4.58 1.13 11.51
N TYR A 51 3.75 0.99 10.51
CA TYR A 51 3.88 0.07 9.38
C TYR A 51 4.43 0.77 8.13
N GLY A 52 5.53 1.53 8.29
CA GLY A 52 6.15 2.21 7.17
C GLY A 52 5.54 3.58 6.81
N HIS A 53 4.83 4.22 7.75
CA HIS A 53 4.31 5.56 7.54
C HIS A 53 5.45 6.58 7.51
N LEU A 54 5.59 7.32 6.40
CA LEU A 54 6.52 8.42 6.27
C LEU A 54 6.03 9.61 7.10
N ILE A 55 6.82 10.03 8.09
CA ILE A 55 6.46 11.16 8.97
C ILE A 55 6.61 12.47 8.19
N LEU A 56 5.51 13.16 7.99
CA LEU A 56 5.47 14.44 7.28
C LEU A 56 5.90 15.60 8.20
N SER A 57 6.26 16.75 7.61
CA SER A 57 6.70 17.93 8.36
C SER A 57 5.68 18.44 9.37
N GLN A 58 4.39 18.34 9.05
CA GLN A 58 3.27 18.73 9.92
C GLN A 58 2.97 17.74 11.05
N GLU A 59 3.55 16.53 11.00
CA GLU A 59 3.33 15.46 11.97
C GLU A 59 4.43 15.43 13.04
N LYS A 60 4.86 16.59 13.53
CA LYS A 60 5.94 16.75 14.51
C LYS A 60 5.75 15.86 15.75
N TYR A 61 4.49 15.69 16.19
CA TYR A 61 4.12 14.85 17.33
C TYR A 61 4.50 13.36 17.17
N LEU A 62 4.69 12.88 15.94
CA LEU A 62 5.15 11.53 15.68
C LEU A 62 6.68 11.38 15.83
N LYS A 63 7.43 12.48 15.80
CA LYS A 63 8.89 12.47 15.84
C LYS A 63 9.45 12.31 17.26
N GLU A 64 8.69 12.74 18.26
CA GLU A 64 9.23 13.00 19.59
C GLU A 64 8.93 11.90 20.60
N THR A 65 7.89 11.08 20.37
CA THR A 65 7.42 10.13 21.38
C THR A 65 7.02 8.78 20.79
N LYS A 66 7.16 7.75 21.63
CA LYS A 66 6.60 6.42 21.38
C LYS A 66 5.07 6.53 21.22
N GLN A 67 4.55 5.97 20.15
CA GLN A 67 3.12 5.98 19.86
C GLN A 67 2.45 4.67 20.27
N THR A 68 1.16 4.74 20.63
CA THR A 68 0.38 3.54 20.93
C THR A 68 0.10 2.74 19.66
N LYS A 69 0.02 1.42 19.77
CA LYS A 69 -0.33 0.54 18.66
C LYS A 69 -1.66 0.92 18.02
N ALA A 70 -2.67 1.27 18.83
CA ALA A 70 -3.99 1.68 18.35
C ALA A 70 -3.94 2.94 17.46
N LYS A 71 -3.09 3.91 17.81
CA LYS A 71 -2.89 5.13 17.01
C LYS A 71 -2.20 4.81 15.68
N LEU A 72 -1.17 3.96 15.70
CA LEU A 72 -0.45 3.54 14.50
C LEU A 72 -1.28 2.64 13.58
N GLU A 73 -2.19 1.83 14.15
CA GLU A 73 -3.19 1.10 13.37
C GLU A 73 -4.14 2.04 12.61
N LYS A 74 -4.62 3.11 13.24
CA LYS A 74 -5.44 4.12 12.58
C LYS A 74 -4.69 4.83 11.45
N LEU A 75 -3.41 5.12 11.68
CA LEU A 75 -2.53 5.75 10.70
C LEU A 75 -2.34 4.82 9.48
N PHE A 76 -2.02 3.55 9.72
CA PHE A 76 -1.94 2.54 8.65
C PHE A 76 -3.23 2.48 7.81
N ILE A 77 -4.38 2.46 8.47
CA ILE A 77 -5.68 2.42 7.78
C ILE A 77 -5.89 3.67 6.93
N GLN A 78 -5.45 4.83 7.40
CA GLN A 78 -5.53 6.07 6.62
C GLN A 78 -4.64 5.99 5.37
N ASP A 79 -3.40 5.50 5.52
CA ASP A 79 -2.47 5.32 4.39
C ASP A 79 -3.02 4.31 3.38
N PHE A 80 -3.57 3.19 3.87
CA PHE A 80 -4.19 2.19 3.01
C PHE A 80 -5.41 2.74 2.24
N LYS A 81 -6.26 3.56 2.90
CA LYS A 81 -7.37 4.25 2.24
C LYS A 81 -6.90 5.17 1.12
N ASN A 82 -5.83 5.92 1.38
CA ASN A 82 -5.25 6.82 0.39
C ASN A 82 -4.75 6.02 -0.81
N ALA A 83 -4.07 4.90 -0.59
CA ALA A 83 -3.62 4.01 -1.67
C ALA A 83 -4.78 3.44 -2.50
N VAL A 84 -5.86 2.99 -1.85
CA VAL A 84 -7.08 2.51 -2.54
C VAL A 84 -7.76 3.63 -3.32
N LYS A 85 -7.83 4.85 -2.77
CA LYS A 85 -8.38 6.02 -3.46
C LYS A 85 -7.59 6.35 -4.72
N ASP A 86 -6.27 6.38 -4.62
CA ASP A 86 -5.38 6.67 -5.74
C ASP A 86 -5.47 5.57 -6.81
N TYR A 87 -5.48 4.30 -6.42
CA TYR A 87 -5.73 3.20 -7.34
C TYR A 87 -7.06 3.40 -8.11
N LYS A 88 -8.15 3.65 -7.39
CA LYS A 88 -9.47 3.84 -8.01
C LYS A 88 -9.49 5.01 -8.99
N LYS A 89 -8.82 6.10 -8.66
CA LYS A 89 -8.79 7.31 -9.48
C LYS A 89 -7.93 7.16 -10.74
N TYR A 90 -6.76 6.53 -10.64
CA TYR A 90 -5.76 6.59 -11.69
C TYR A 90 -5.49 5.25 -12.39
N LEU A 91 -5.70 4.12 -11.70
CA LEU A 91 -5.24 2.81 -12.14
C LEU A 91 -6.35 1.78 -12.39
N LYS A 92 -7.56 2.00 -11.90
CA LYS A 92 -8.68 1.04 -12.01
C LYS A 92 -8.90 0.56 -13.46
N LYS A 93 -8.75 1.44 -14.44
CA LYS A 93 -8.87 1.11 -15.87
C LYS A 93 -7.79 0.16 -16.41
N ASN A 94 -6.74 -0.10 -15.64
CA ASN A 94 -5.65 -0.99 -16.03
C ASN A 94 -5.85 -2.43 -15.55
N THR A 95 -6.85 -2.68 -14.71
CA THR A 95 -7.08 -3.97 -14.07
C THR A 95 -8.39 -4.59 -14.50
N SER A 96 -8.40 -5.91 -14.64
CA SER A 96 -9.57 -6.73 -15.00
C SER A 96 -10.04 -7.64 -13.88
N ASN A 97 -9.18 -7.89 -12.89
CA ASN A 97 -9.46 -8.84 -11.81
C ASN A 97 -8.89 -8.35 -10.45
N LYS A 98 -9.29 -9.05 -9.39
CA LYS A 98 -8.93 -8.70 -8.01
C LYS A 98 -7.41 -8.78 -7.74
N LYS A 99 -6.70 -9.73 -8.35
CA LYS A 99 -5.25 -9.87 -8.13
C LYS A 99 -4.46 -8.69 -8.71
N GLU A 100 -4.87 -8.23 -9.87
CA GLU A 100 -4.31 -7.04 -10.50
C GLU A 100 -4.60 -5.79 -9.67
N GLU A 101 -5.85 -5.66 -9.16
CA GLU A 101 -6.24 -4.61 -8.23
C GLU A 101 -5.35 -4.62 -6.98
N GLU A 102 -5.23 -5.78 -6.32
CA GLU A 102 -4.43 -5.92 -5.09
C GLU A 102 -2.94 -5.63 -5.33
N LEU A 103 -2.38 -6.08 -6.46
CA LEU A 103 -1.00 -5.78 -6.85
C LEU A 103 -0.78 -4.26 -6.97
N LEU A 104 -1.65 -3.56 -7.72
CA LEU A 104 -1.50 -2.11 -7.91
C LEU A 104 -1.75 -1.32 -6.63
N ILE A 105 -2.71 -1.71 -5.78
CA ILE A 105 -2.93 -1.08 -4.47
C ILE A 105 -1.67 -1.24 -3.60
N GLU A 106 -1.07 -2.43 -3.55
CA GLU A 106 0.16 -2.65 -2.77
C GLU A 106 1.34 -1.85 -3.32
N MET A 107 1.50 -1.75 -4.64
CA MET A 107 2.51 -0.88 -5.25
C MET A 107 2.31 0.58 -4.87
N VAL A 108 1.05 1.08 -4.93
CA VAL A 108 0.73 2.47 -4.54
C VAL A 108 1.00 2.71 -3.06
N PHE A 109 0.61 1.77 -2.19
CA PHE A 109 0.89 1.86 -0.76
C PHE A 109 2.38 2.01 -0.46
N ARG A 110 3.23 1.25 -1.17
CA ARG A 110 4.68 1.20 -0.92
C ARG A 110 5.45 2.39 -1.48
N MET A 111 5.13 2.80 -2.70
CA MET A 111 5.97 3.76 -3.42
C MET A 111 5.24 5.02 -3.87
N GLY A 112 3.94 5.10 -3.62
CA GLY A 112 3.09 6.22 -4.01
C GLY A 112 2.68 6.18 -5.50
N ILE A 113 1.55 6.84 -5.79
CA ILE A 113 0.93 6.83 -7.12
C ILE A 113 1.85 7.36 -8.23
N ILE A 114 2.61 8.42 -7.95
CA ILE A 114 3.49 9.05 -8.96
C ILE A 114 4.54 8.07 -9.48
N LYS A 115 5.14 7.25 -8.58
CA LYS A 115 6.12 6.24 -8.98
C LYS A 115 5.46 5.09 -9.74
N VAL A 116 4.26 4.64 -9.30
CA VAL A 116 3.52 3.56 -9.98
C VAL A 116 3.13 3.95 -11.40
N LEU A 117 2.72 5.19 -11.65
CA LEU A 117 2.40 5.68 -12.99
C LEU A 117 3.59 5.68 -13.97
N LYS A 118 4.83 5.65 -13.45
CA LYS A 118 6.04 5.51 -14.29
C LYS A 118 6.24 4.10 -14.84
N PHE A 119 5.59 3.08 -14.30
CA PHE A 119 5.63 1.69 -14.78
C PHE A 119 4.77 1.49 -16.04
N LYS A 120 4.96 2.32 -17.07
CA LYS A 120 4.12 2.36 -18.28
C LYS A 120 3.99 1.00 -18.99
N LYS A 121 5.10 0.26 -19.13
CA LYS A 121 5.10 -1.08 -19.76
C LYS A 121 4.34 -2.10 -18.93
N LEU A 122 4.53 -2.12 -17.61
CA LEU A 122 3.78 -2.98 -16.70
C LEU A 122 2.28 -2.71 -16.81
N LEU A 123 1.86 -1.45 -16.72
CA LEU A 123 0.45 -1.05 -16.81
C LEU A 123 -0.15 -1.38 -18.18
N GLY A 124 0.61 -1.24 -19.25
CA GLY A 124 0.20 -1.63 -20.60
C GLY A 124 0.02 -3.15 -20.75
N ASN A 125 0.93 -3.94 -20.20
CA ASN A 125 0.84 -5.40 -20.19
C ASN A 125 -0.32 -5.91 -19.33
N MET A 126 -0.61 -5.23 -18.22
CA MET A 126 -1.75 -5.55 -17.37
C MET A 126 -3.08 -5.36 -18.11
N LYS A 127 -3.26 -4.25 -18.86
CA LYS A 127 -4.44 -4.06 -19.72
C LYS A 127 -4.63 -5.16 -20.77
N LYS A 128 -3.52 -5.77 -21.23
CA LYS A 128 -3.53 -6.87 -22.20
C LYS A 128 -3.67 -8.25 -21.54
N ASN A 129 -3.90 -8.31 -20.23
CA ASN A 129 -3.95 -9.55 -19.43
C ASN A 129 -2.68 -10.42 -19.55
N ASN A 130 -1.54 -9.80 -19.85
CA ASN A 130 -0.27 -10.53 -20.00
C ASN A 130 0.48 -10.60 -18.67
N LYS A 131 0.08 -11.55 -17.80
CA LYS A 131 0.63 -11.72 -16.44
C LYS A 131 2.15 -11.94 -16.44
N HIS A 132 2.66 -12.69 -17.41
CA HIS A 132 4.11 -13.00 -17.48
C HIS A 132 4.93 -11.74 -17.78
N LEU A 133 4.49 -10.91 -18.70
CA LEU A 133 5.15 -9.63 -19.00
C LEU A 133 5.01 -8.63 -17.85
N VAL A 134 3.90 -8.63 -17.13
CA VAL A 134 3.77 -7.84 -15.88
C VAL A 134 4.86 -8.25 -14.88
N CYS A 135 5.04 -9.55 -14.62
CA CYS A 135 6.08 -10.05 -13.72
C CYS A 135 7.48 -9.74 -14.22
N PHE A 136 7.72 -9.84 -15.52
CA PHE A 136 9.00 -9.49 -16.13
C PHE A 136 9.35 -8.02 -15.93
N GLU A 137 8.39 -7.11 -16.13
CA GLU A 137 8.60 -5.68 -15.88
C GLU A 137 8.83 -5.37 -14.38
N MET A 138 8.21 -6.13 -13.47
CA MET A 138 8.51 -6.04 -12.03
C MET A 138 9.97 -6.43 -11.75
N MET A 139 10.46 -7.55 -12.32
CA MET A 139 11.82 -8.04 -12.10
C MET A 139 12.90 -7.14 -12.71
N LYS A 140 12.60 -6.41 -13.78
CA LYS A 140 13.52 -5.45 -14.41
C LYS A 140 13.55 -4.10 -13.69
N SER A 141 12.71 -3.88 -12.71
CA SER A 141 12.58 -2.57 -12.07
C SER A 141 13.68 -2.31 -11.05
N LEU A 142 13.97 -1.02 -10.81
CA LEU A 142 14.80 -0.60 -9.69
C LEU A 142 14.22 -1.06 -8.34
N TRP A 143 12.90 -1.15 -8.24
CA TRP A 143 12.23 -1.68 -7.08
C TRP A 143 12.63 -3.13 -6.75
N TYR A 144 12.76 -3.98 -7.78
CA TYR A 144 13.28 -5.34 -7.59
C TYR A 144 14.72 -5.32 -7.06
N ASN A 145 15.58 -4.47 -7.61
CA ASN A 145 16.97 -4.37 -7.15
C ASN A 145 17.07 -3.93 -5.68
N GLN A 146 16.19 -3.02 -5.25
CA GLN A 146 16.14 -2.54 -3.87
C GLN A 146 15.53 -3.56 -2.89
N THR A 147 14.49 -4.29 -3.31
CA THR A 147 13.74 -5.20 -2.42
C THR A 147 13.39 -6.53 -3.10
N PRO A 148 14.38 -7.33 -3.52
CA PRO A 148 14.14 -8.52 -4.36
C PRO A 148 13.25 -9.57 -3.70
N LYS A 149 13.42 -9.82 -2.39
CA LYS A 149 12.59 -10.79 -1.65
C LYS A 149 11.11 -10.41 -1.70
N ARG A 150 10.79 -9.13 -1.46
CA ARG A 150 9.42 -8.62 -1.47
C ARG A 150 8.77 -8.72 -2.85
N VAL A 151 9.49 -8.31 -3.89
CA VAL A 151 8.96 -8.38 -5.26
C VAL A 151 8.75 -9.82 -5.70
N LYS A 152 9.65 -10.75 -5.35
CA LYS A 152 9.47 -12.18 -5.61
C LYS A 152 8.22 -12.75 -4.92
N GLU A 153 7.97 -12.40 -3.66
CA GLU A 153 6.76 -12.81 -2.95
C GLU A 153 5.50 -12.26 -3.62
N LEU A 154 5.51 -11.01 -4.04
CA LEU A 154 4.40 -10.39 -4.75
C LEU A 154 4.11 -11.10 -6.09
N ILE A 155 5.15 -11.41 -6.86
CA ILE A 155 5.04 -12.16 -8.11
C ILE A 155 4.43 -13.56 -7.84
N LYS A 156 4.89 -14.27 -6.82
CA LYS A 156 4.31 -15.56 -6.43
C LYS A 156 2.82 -15.47 -6.11
N VAL A 157 2.41 -14.45 -5.34
CA VAL A 157 0.99 -14.24 -5.01
C VAL A 157 0.18 -13.87 -6.24
N PHE A 158 0.74 -13.05 -7.13
CA PHE A 158 0.10 -12.60 -8.35
C PHE A 158 -0.10 -13.75 -9.37
N LEU A 159 0.87 -14.64 -9.49
CA LEU A 159 0.81 -15.79 -10.41
C LEU A 159 0.03 -16.99 -9.85
N LYS A 160 -0.17 -17.07 -8.54
CA LYS A 160 -0.86 -18.21 -7.92
C LYS A 160 -2.29 -18.30 -8.46
N ASN A 161 -2.66 -19.45 -9.03
CA ASN A 161 -4.04 -19.75 -9.41
C ASN A 161 -4.92 -19.81 -8.17
N GLU A 162 -6.19 -19.40 -8.32
CA GLU A 162 -7.18 -19.51 -7.25
C GLU A 162 -7.56 -20.96 -6.99
#